data_68d63ded01d365e75bf14e8930f1a66f
#
_entry.id   68d63ded01d365e75bf14e8930f1a66f
#
_cell.length_a   1.000
_cell.length_b   1.000
_cell.length_c   1.000
_cell.angle_alpha   90.00
_cell.angle_beta   90.00
_cell.angle_gamma   90.00
#
_symmetry.space_group_name_H-M   'P 1'
#
loop_
_entity.id
_entity.type
_entity.pdbx_description
1 polymer ?
#
loop_
_entity_poly.entity_id
_entity_poly.type
_entity_poly.pdbx_seq_one_letter_code
_entity_poly.pdbx_strand_id
1 'polypeptide(L)'
;VTQTELILTESAADVARLQLERIKHSWVQFALDLKDFHDHERWRDLGYSGFKDCVEVELGWRKTNVYQVLTAAETIIALQQSAMAEQLPVNERQLRELAPLKNDPAQLAATWRQAVETAPRDRNGEPQITAKHIADVIAADAVVITENTTPVDPVELLMTLPVWRSLDSEQQQRVLERPRTKATFNEQQTTNIEWARWSWNPVTGCRHNCSFCYARDIAARFYPQGFVPTFLPERLDAPRTTRVPAIAASDIGYKNVFTCSMADLFGKWVPREWIEAVLDSVAASPQWNFLFLTKFPQRMAEFDFPDNAWVGTTVDAQARVKNAETAFAKVRAPVKWLSLEPLLEPLRFERLDLFNWLVIGGASASTETPEWHPPLSWIADIEHQAAEVGARVYHKTNLYQRRREYPGVALQSALDIPAEFHMQYLQRDVLEPRSYAREMKQ
;
A
#
# COMPACT_ATOMS: atom_id res chain seq x y z
N VAL A 1 34.41 67.51 -5.09
CA VAL A 1 32.99 67.15 -4.95
C VAL A 1 32.94 65.70 -4.55
N THR A 2 32.66 65.51 -3.30
CA THR A 2 32.61 64.24 -2.60
C THR A 2 31.38 63.42 -3.01
N GLN A 3 31.61 62.22 -3.48
CA GLN A 3 30.58 61.22 -3.73
C GLN A 3 30.20 60.58 -2.37
N THR A 4 29.04 60.97 -1.86
CA THR A 4 28.49 60.40 -0.64
C THR A 4 27.94 59.04 -0.97
N GLU A 5 28.55 57.97 -0.50
CA GLU A 5 28.02 56.60 -0.51
C GLU A 5 26.73 56.57 0.29
N LEU A 6 25.62 56.35 -0.40
CA LEU A 6 24.36 55.94 0.22
C LEU A 6 24.52 54.50 0.71
N ILE A 7 24.94 54.34 1.97
CA ILE A 7 24.80 53.09 2.69
C ILE A 7 23.33 52.94 3.00
N LEU A 8 22.61 52.14 2.22
CA LEU A 8 21.30 51.63 2.57
C LEU A 8 21.48 50.71 3.78
N THR A 9 21.25 51.24 4.97
CA THR A 9 21.15 50.44 6.16
C THR A 9 19.86 49.62 6.04
N GLU A 10 20.00 48.35 5.61
CA GLU A 10 18.89 47.37 5.69
C GLU A 10 18.34 47.38 7.11
N SER A 11 17.04 47.55 7.25
CA SER A 11 16.43 47.49 8.57
C SER A 11 16.60 46.07 9.15
N ALA A 12 16.62 45.93 10.48
CA ALA A 12 16.68 44.62 11.11
C ALA A 12 15.52 43.67 10.66
N ALA A 13 14.40 44.30 10.26
CA ALA A 13 13.25 43.59 9.70
C ALA A 13 13.53 43.07 8.28
N ASP A 14 14.27 43.82 7.42
CA ASP A 14 14.64 43.37 6.09
C ASP A 14 15.65 42.23 6.13
N VAL A 15 16.62 42.30 7.05
CA VAL A 15 17.59 41.21 7.30
C VAL A 15 16.88 39.97 7.77
N ALA A 16 15.95 40.09 8.73
CA ALA A 16 15.17 38.98 9.24
C ALA A 16 14.28 38.36 8.14
N ARG A 17 13.71 39.17 7.27
CA ARG A 17 12.87 38.72 6.15
C ARG A 17 13.70 37.98 5.11
N LEU A 18 14.86 38.45 4.73
CA LEU A 18 15.82 37.76 3.84
C LEU A 18 16.32 36.46 4.43
N GLN A 19 16.52 36.41 5.73
CA GLN A 19 16.92 35.20 6.42
C GLN A 19 15.78 34.16 6.43
N LEU A 20 14.54 34.60 6.65
CA LEU A 20 13.35 33.74 6.61
C LEU A 20 13.13 33.16 5.21
N GLU A 21 13.30 33.97 4.16
CA GLU A 21 13.21 33.48 2.78
C GLU A 21 14.29 32.44 2.46
N ARG A 22 15.52 32.64 2.90
CA ARG A 22 16.58 31.61 2.77
C ARG A 22 16.22 30.32 3.50
N ILE A 23 15.61 30.39 4.67
CA ILE A 23 15.18 29.21 5.43
C ILE A 23 14.08 28.46 4.65
N LYS A 24 13.11 29.16 4.08
CA LYS A 24 12.04 28.56 3.24
C LYS A 24 12.62 27.86 2.01
N HIS A 25 13.50 28.53 1.26
CA HIS A 25 14.16 27.97 0.08
C HIS A 25 15.11 26.81 0.43
N SER A 26 15.78 26.86 1.59
CA SER A 26 16.69 25.81 2.00
C SER A 26 15.99 24.48 2.23
N TRP A 27 14.73 24.48 2.71
CA TRP A 27 13.97 23.24 2.91
C TRP A 27 13.54 22.60 1.58
N VAL A 28 13.06 23.39 0.63
CA VAL A 28 12.71 22.92 -0.73
C VAL A 28 13.95 22.36 -1.42
N GLN A 29 15.07 23.09 -1.39
CA GLN A 29 16.32 22.64 -1.98
C GLN A 29 16.84 21.36 -1.35
N PHE A 30 16.79 21.27 -0.01
CA PHE A 30 17.16 20.06 0.71
C PHE A 30 16.31 18.83 0.28
N ALA A 31 15.02 19.02 0.09
CA ALA A 31 14.15 17.93 -0.36
C ALA A 31 14.51 17.46 -1.78
N LEU A 32 14.79 18.41 -2.68
CA LEU A 32 15.20 18.12 -4.06
C LEU A 32 16.59 17.44 -4.10
N ASP A 33 17.55 17.90 -3.30
CA ASP A 33 18.89 17.33 -3.23
C ASP A 33 18.84 15.89 -2.67
N LEU A 34 17.98 15.66 -1.65
CA LEU A 34 17.79 14.33 -1.11
C LEU A 34 17.15 13.38 -2.13
N LYS A 35 16.23 13.88 -2.93
CA LYS A 35 15.61 13.12 -4.02
C LYS A 35 16.62 12.79 -5.12
N ASP A 36 17.44 13.74 -5.54
CA ASP A 36 18.52 13.54 -6.51
C ASP A 36 19.53 12.50 -6.01
N PHE A 37 19.94 12.61 -4.73
CA PHE A 37 20.83 11.66 -4.09
C PHE A 37 20.21 10.25 -4.04
N HIS A 38 18.90 10.16 -3.77
CA HIS A 38 18.16 8.91 -3.79
C HIS A 38 18.09 8.31 -5.20
N ASP A 39 17.63 9.05 -6.18
CA ASP A 39 17.32 8.54 -7.51
C ASP A 39 18.58 8.12 -8.30
N HIS A 40 19.72 8.77 -8.04
CA HIS A 40 21.02 8.42 -8.62
C HIS A 40 21.80 7.41 -7.76
N GLU A 41 21.19 6.85 -6.72
CA GLU A 41 21.78 5.85 -5.83
C GLU A 41 23.17 6.25 -5.26
N ARG A 42 23.38 7.57 -5.03
CA ARG A 42 24.71 8.10 -4.64
C ARG A 42 25.24 7.57 -3.29
N TRP A 43 24.38 6.97 -2.47
CA TRP A 43 24.82 6.26 -1.26
C TRP A 43 25.77 5.09 -1.56
N ARG A 44 25.70 4.50 -2.78
CA ARG A 44 26.60 3.43 -3.19
C ARG A 44 28.04 3.93 -3.35
N ASP A 45 28.21 5.16 -3.82
CA ASP A 45 29.53 5.79 -3.97
C ASP A 45 30.19 6.05 -2.60
N LEU A 46 29.39 6.14 -1.55
CA LEU A 46 29.81 6.25 -0.16
C LEU A 46 30.02 4.89 0.53
N GLY A 47 29.80 3.77 -0.18
CA GLY A 47 30.02 2.42 0.33
C GLY A 47 28.85 1.83 1.12
N TYR A 48 27.68 2.46 1.14
CA TYR A 48 26.49 1.95 1.80
C TYR A 48 25.76 0.90 0.94
N SER A 49 25.22 -0.13 1.60
CA SER A 49 24.43 -1.18 0.96
C SER A 49 22.99 -0.73 0.60
N GLY A 50 22.54 0.37 1.22
CA GLY A 50 21.20 0.91 1.01
C GLY A 50 21.07 2.37 1.40
N PHE A 51 20.13 3.07 0.76
CA PHE A 51 19.82 4.47 1.03
C PHE A 51 19.43 4.71 2.49
N LYS A 52 18.63 3.80 3.07
CA LYS A 52 18.18 3.90 4.47
C LYS A 52 19.37 3.94 5.43
N ASP A 53 20.31 3.02 5.27
CA ASP A 53 21.46 2.90 6.15
C ASP A 53 22.36 4.14 6.06
N CYS A 54 22.58 4.65 4.84
CA CYS A 54 23.29 5.88 4.60
C CYS A 54 22.65 7.06 5.35
N VAL A 55 21.35 7.27 5.19
CA VAL A 55 20.63 8.41 5.79
C VAL A 55 20.54 8.29 7.31
N GLU A 56 20.42 7.09 7.85
CA GLU A 56 20.42 6.85 9.31
C GLU A 56 21.77 7.17 9.93
N VAL A 57 22.86 6.80 9.26
CA VAL A 57 24.24 7.04 9.73
C VAL A 57 24.64 8.50 9.53
N GLU A 58 24.42 9.05 8.33
CA GLU A 58 24.94 10.39 7.95
C GLU A 58 24.06 11.53 8.46
N LEU A 59 22.72 11.35 8.50
CA LEU A 59 21.79 12.40 8.89
C LEU A 59 21.10 12.14 10.24
N GLY A 60 21.26 10.97 10.84
CA GLY A 60 20.60 10.60 12.09
C GLY A 60 19.08 10.47 11.97
N TRP A 61 18.55 10.25 10.77
CA TRP A 61 17.13 10.29 10.48
C TRP A 61 16.50 8.90 10.49
N ARG A 62 15.30 8.82 11.09
CA ARG A 62 14.49 7.60 11.03
C ARG A 62 13.83 7.46 9.65
N LYS A 63 13.66 6.23 9.20
CA LYS A 63 13.07 5.84 7.91
C LYS A 63 11.81 6.65 7.53
N THR A 64 10.88 6.85 8.45
CA THR A 64 9.61 7.55 8.18
C THR A 64 9.80 8.99 7.71
N ASN A 65 10.73 9.73 8.32
CA ASN A 65 10.97 11.15 7.99
C ASN A 65 11.57 11.30 6.59
N VAL A 66 12.44 10.39 6.20
CA VAL A 66 13.15 10.45 4.91
C VAL A 66 12.19 10.26 3.74
N TYR A 67 11.32 9.25 3.81
CA TYR A 67 10.35 8.99 2.74
C TYR A 67 9.27 10.08 2.64
N GLN A 68 8.94 10.76 3.73
CA GLN A 68 8.08 11.94 3.70
C GLN A 68 8.73 13.09 2.91
N VAL A 69 10.03 13.30 3.09
CA VAL A 69 10.78 14.31 2.34
C VAL A 69 10.88 13.94 0.86
N LEU A 70 11.14 12.67 0.52
CA LEU A 70 11.14 12.22 -0.88
C LEU A 70 9.77 12.44 -1.56
N THR A 71 8.68 12.11 -0.88
CA THR A 71 7.32 12.36 -1.38
C THR A 71 7.05 13.86 -1.57
N ALA A 72 7.53 14.69 -0.65
CA ALA A 72 7.44 16.14 -0.77
C ALA A 72 8.22 16.66 -1.98
N ALA A 73 9.43 16.14 -2.21
CA ALA A 73 10.24 16.47 -3.39
C ALA A 73 9.54 16.11 -4.71
N GLU A 74 8.90 14.93 -4.78
CA GLU A 74 8.10 14.54 -5.95
C GLU A 74 6.94 15.51 -6.22
N THR A 75 6.28 15.96 -5.16
CA THR A 75 5.19 16.94 -5.27
C THR A 75 5.72 18.32 -5.73
N ILE A 76 6.90 18.75 -5.25
CA ILE A 76 7.57 19.97 -5.70
C ILE A 76 7.91 19.87 -7.19
N ILE A 77 8.52 18.77 -7.62
CA ILE A 77 8.89 18.54 -9.03
C ILE A 77 7.65 18.61 -9.93
N ALA A 78 6.55 17.98 -9.53
CA ALA A 78 5.30 18.02 -10.27
C ALA A 78 4.73 19.45 -10.38
N LEU A 79 4.83 20.26 -9.33
CA LEU A 79 4.43 21.67 -9.36
C LEU A 79 5.36 22.54 -10.21
N GLN A 80 6.68 22.31 -10.18
CA GLN A 80 7.65 23.03 -10.99
C GLN A 80 7.46 22.80 -12.50
N GLN A 81 6.94 21.64 -12.88
CA GLN A 81 6.59 21.34 -14.27
C GLN A 81 5.26 21.97 -14.73
N SER A 82 4.55 22.61 -13.83
CA SER A 82 3.28 23.29 -14.07
C SER A 82 3.43 24.80 -14.21
N ALA A 83 2.34 25.50 -14.56
CA ALA A 83 2.27 26.96 -14.58
C ALA A 83 2.42 27.62 -13.19
N MET A 84 2.59 26.86 -12.12
CA MET A 84 2.74 27.34 -10.74
C MET A 84 4.20 27.30 -10.23
N ALA A 85 5.19 27.21 -11.14
CA ALA A 85 6.61 27.10 -10.81
C ALA A 85 7.17 28.25 -9.94
N GLU A 86 6.59 29.43 -10.01
CA GLU A 86 7.04 30.61 -9.26
C GLU A 86 6.53 30.67 -7.81
N GLN A 87 5.46 29.94 -7.49
CA GLN A 87 4.87 29.91 -6.16
C GLN A 87 4.79 28.47 -5.67
N LEU A 88 5.80 28.03 -4.95
CA LEU A 88 5.87 26.67 -4.40
C LEU A 88 5.45 26.62 -2.92
N PRO A 89 4.91 25.49 -2.45
CA PRO A 89 4.72 25.27 -1.02
C PRO A 89 6.03 25.38 -0.26
N VAL A 90 5.98 26.00 0.93
CA VAL A 90 7.20 26.39 1.68
C VAL A 90 7.56 25.39 2.82
N ASN A 91 6.72 24.40 3.07
CA ASN A 91 6.97 23.44 4.16
C ASN A 91 6.33 22.07 3.87
N GLU A 92 6.81 21.08 4.61
CA GLU A 92 6.42 19.67 4.49
C GLU A 92 4.91 19.47 4.73
N ARG A 93 4.29 20.20 5.66
CA ARG A 93 2.86 20.05 5.99
C ARG A 93 1.96 20.44 4.83
N GLN A 94 2.29 21.50 4.10
CA GLN A 94 1.56 21.92 2.89
C GLN A 94 1.70 20.86 1.78
N LEU A 95 2.91 20.35 1.57
CA LEU A 95 3.18 19.32 0.56
C LEU A 95 2.54 17.98 0.89
N ARG A 96 2.38 17.65 2.15
CA ARG A 96 1.69 16.44 2.60
C ARG A 96 0.23 16.41 2.17
N GLU A 97 -0.47 17.55 2.28
CA GLU A 97 -1.87 17.66 1.82
C GLU A 97 -1.98 17.55 0.30
N LEU A 98 -0.98 18.06 -0.44
CA LEU A 98 -0.93 18.00 -1.90
C LEU A 98 -0.39 16.66 -2.44
N ALA A 99 0.33 15.90 -1.65
CA ALA A 99 0.99 14.66 -2.07
C ALA A 99 0.05 13.62 -2.73
N PRO A 100 -1.22 13.47 -2.33
CA PRO A 100 -2.16 12.59 -3.02
C PRO A 100 -2.42 12.98 -4.49
N LEU A 101 -2.18 14.24 -4.86
CA LEU A 101 -2.41 14.79 -6.21
C LEU A 101 -1.14 14.76 -7.08
N LYS A 102 0.01 14.35 -6.57
CA LYS A 102 1.31 14.39 -7.28
C LYS A 102 1.33 13.64 -8.62
N ASN A 103 0.47 12.64 -8.78
CA ASN A 103 0.34 11.84 -10.01
C ASN A 103 -0.67 12.43 -11.02
N ASP A 104 -1.31 13.56 -10.71
CA ASP A 104 -2.16 14.34 -11.61
C ASP A 104 -1.68 15.80 -11.60
N PRO A 105 -0.67 16.15 -12.40
CA PRO A 105 -0.07 17.49 -12.40
C PRO A 105 -1.07 18.61 -12.71
N ALA A 106 -2.09 18.34 -13.51
CA ALA A 106 -3.11 19.32 -13.85
C ALA A 106 -4.01 19.63 -12.65
N GLN A 107 -4.49 18.60 -11.96
CA GLN A 107 -5.29 18.77 -10.75
C GLN A 107 -4.44 19.34 -9.60
N LEU A 108 -3.20 18.88 -9.44
CA LEU A 108 -2.26 19.40 -8.45
C LEU A 108 -2.06 20.92 -8.62
N ALA A 109 -1.78 21.37 -9.87
CA ALA A 109 -1.59 22.78 -10.18
C ALA A 109 -2.87 23.61 -9.99
N ALA A 110 -4.02 23.07 -10.37
CA ALA A 110 -5.33 23.73 -10.18
C ALA A 110 -5.65 23.92 -8.70
N THR A 111 -5.51 22.86 -7.91
CA THR A 111 -5.76 22.87 -6.46
C THR A 111 -4.80 23.82 -5.74
N TRP A 112 -3.51 23.80 -6.10
CA TRP A 112 -2.54 24.73 -5.51
C TRP A 112 -2.83 26.18 -5.87
N ARG A 113 -3.17 26.49 -7.13
CA ARG A 113 -3.58 27.82 -7.56
C ARG A 113 -4.78 28.30 -6.76
N GLN A 114 -5.80 27.50 -6.62
CA GLN A 114 -7.00 27.82 -5.85
C GLN A 114 -6.65 28.07 -4.37
N ALA A 115 -5.76 27.27 -3.78
CA ALA A 115 -5.29 27.47 -2.42
C ALA A 115 -4.54 28.83 -2.26
N VAL A 116 -3.74 29.23 -3.24
CA VAL A 116 -3.06 30.53 -3.25
C VAL A 116 -4.04 31.70 -3.41
N GLU A 117 -5.02 31.55 -4.31
CA GLU A 117 -6.01 32.61 -4.60
C GLU A 117 -6.98 32.84 -3.45
N THR A 118 -7.40 31.78 -2.76
CA THR A 118 -8.41 31.83 -1.69
C THR A 118 -7.84 31.97 -0.31
N ALA A 119 -6.50 31.90 -0.14
CA ALA A 119 -5.85 32.04 1.15
C ALA A 119 -6.09 33.44 1.77
N PRO A 120 -6.31 33.49 3.09
CA PRO A 120 -6.28 34.76 3.83
C PRO A 120 -4.94 35.47 3.60
N ARG A 121 -4.98 36.81 3.48
CA ARG A 121 -3.76 37.59 3.29
C ARG A 121 -3.33 38.24 4.59
N ASP A 122 -2.02 38.30 4.80
CA ASP A 122 -1.43 39.01 5.91
C ASP A 122 -1.49 40.54 5.72
N ARG A 123 -0.91 41.29 6.71
CA ARG A 123 -0.87 42.77 6.67
C ARG A 123 -0.04 43.32 5.50
N ASN A 124 0.79 42.49 4.87
CA ASN A 124 1.63 42.88 3.71
C ASN A 124 1.00 42.40 2.38
N GLY A 125 -0.19 41.79 2.42
CA GLY A 125 -0.85 41.26 1.22
C GLY A 125 -0.42 39.84 0.83
N GLU A 126 0.48 39.18 1.59
CA GLU A 126 0.97 37.86 1.28
C GLU A 126 -0.03 36.75 1.70
N PRO A 127 -0.24 35.73 0.86
CA PRO A 127 -1.19 34.67 1.15
C PRO A 127 -0.70 33.78 2.32
N GLN A 128 -1.55 33.58 3.31
CA GLN A 128 -1.30 32.75 4.48
C GLN A 128 -1.85 31.31 4.25
N ILE A 129 -1.13 30.53 3.49
CA ILE A 129 -1.55 29.17 3.11
C ILE A 129 -1.18 28.19 4.22
N THR A 130 -2.18 27.63 4.86
CA THR A 130 -2.00 26.57 5.89
C THR A 130 -2.31 25.20 5.29
N ALA A 131 -1.78 24.13 5.88
CA ALA A 131 -2.14 22.75 5.49
C ALA A 131 -3.66 22.53 5.57
N LYS A 132 -4.31 23.05 6.63
CA LYS A 132 -5.77 22.98 6.75
C LYS A 132 -6.48 23.68 5.59
N HIS A 133 -6.03 24.86 5.19
CA HIS A 133 -6.63 25.58 4.06
C HIS A 133 -6.54 24.78 2.76
N ILE A 134 -5.40 24.12 2.50
CA ILE A 134 -5.23 23.23 1.34
C ILE A 134 -6.20 22.04 1.42
N ALA A 135 -6.32 21.41 2.60
CA ALA A 135 -7.26 20.31 2.79
C ALA A 135 -8.73 20.75 2.55
N ASP A 136 -9.10 21.96 3.00
CA ASP A 136 -10.43 22.54 2.77
C ASP A 136 -10.68 22.79 1.27
N VAL A 137 -9.69 23.25 0.51
CA VAL A 137 -9.77 23.44 -0.96
C VAL A 137 -9.96 22.09 -1.65
N ILE A 138 -9.17 21.09 -1.30
CA ILE A 138 -9.30 19.72 -1.86
C ILE A 138 -10.70 19.16 -1.59
N ALA A 139 -11.23 19.38 -0.38
CA ALA A 139 -12.56 18.93 -0.03
C ALA A 139 -13.67 19.67 -0.82
N ALA A 140 -13.51 20.96 -1.09
CA ALA A 140 -14.46 21.74 -1.89
C ALA A 140 -14.49 21.31 -3.36
N ASP A 141 -13.33 21.03 -3.97
CA ASP A 141 -13.26 20.51 -5.35
C ASP A 141 -13.92 19.13 -5.48
N ALA A 142 -13.84 18.30 -4.45
CA ALA A 142 -14.51 17.00 -4.43
C ALA A 142 -16.04 17.13 -4.44
N VAL A 143 -16.60 18.23 -3.95
CA VAL A 143 -18.06 18.50 -3.92
C VAL A 143 -18.60 18.89 -5.31
N VAL A 144 -17.84 19.63 -6.12
CA VAL A 144 -18.28 20.09 -7.45
C VAL A 144 -18.42 18.96 -8.46
N ILE A 145 -17.70 17.84 -8.28
CA ILE A 145 -17.78 16.68 -9.21
C ILE A 145 -19.02 15.81 -8.97
N THR A 146 -19.73 16.01 -7.86
CA THR A 146 -20.85 15.14 -7.44
C THR A 146 -22.25 15.67 -7.77
N GLU A 147 -22.40 16.81 -8.44
CA GLU A 147 -23.73 17.41 -8.70
C GLU A 147 -24.55 16.75 -9.80
N ASN A 148 -24.07 15.70 -10.50
CA ASN A 148 -24.79 15.05 -11.59
C ASN A 148 -25.24 13.59 -11.35
N THR A 149 -25.13 13.06 -10.13
CA THR A 149 -25.81 11.81 -9.74
C THR A 149 -26.40 12.01 -8.35
N THR A 150 -27.70 11.85 -8.20
CA THR A 150 -28.38 11.83 -6.89
C THR A 150 -27.72 10.76 -6.03
N PRO A 151 -26.97 11.13 -4.97
CA PRO A 151 -26.33 10.14 -4.13
C PRO A 151 -27.41 9.47 -3.28
N VAL A 152 -27.57 8.17 -3.43
CA VAL A 152 -28.25 7.37 -2.40
C VAL A 152 -27.41 7.51 -1.13
N ASP A 153 -28.02 7.93 -0.03
CA ASP A 153 -27.33 8.06 1.26
C ASP A 153 -26.68 6.71 1.62
N PRO A 154 -25.35 6.66 1.83
CA PRO A 154 -24.65 5.41 2.16
C PRO A 154 -25.23 4.71 3.40
N VAL A 155 -25.80 5.44 4.34
CA VAL A 155 -26.50 4.88 5.51
C VAL A 155 -27.84 4.26 5.10
N GLU A 156 -28.61 4.89 4.20
CA GLU A 156 -29.81 4.29 3.63
C GLU A 156 -29.49 2.98 2.89
N LEU A 157 -28.42 2.98 2.10
CA LEU A 157 -27.95 1.77 1.43
C LEU A 157 -27.53 0.69 2.45
N LEU A 158 -26.78 1.05 3.47
CA LEU A 158 -26.39 0.14 4.56
C LEU A 158 -27.60 -0.42 5.31
N MET A 159 -28.61 0.41 5.58
CA MET A 159 -29.86 -0.02 6.25
C MET A 159 -30.68 -1.01 5.41
N THR A 160 -30.51 -1.06 4.10
CA THR A 160 -31.15 -2.03 3.21
C THR A 160 -30.45 -3.39 3.21
N LEU A 161 -29.17 -3.44 3.62
CA LEU A 161 -28.40 -4.67 3.61
C LEU A 161 -28.82 -5.61 4.76
N PRO A 162 -28.90 -6.92 4.50
CA PRO A 162 -29.19 -7.92 5.57
C PRO A 162 -28.23 -7.80 6.75
N VAL A 163 -26.98 -7.40 6.50
CA VAL A 163 -25.95 -7.21 7.52
C VAL A 163 -26.32 -6.15 8.55
N TRP A 164 -27.08 -5.10 8.19
CA TRP A 164 -27.54 -4.09 9.15
C TRP A 164 -28.35 -4.70 10.28
N ARG A 165 -29.18 -5.68 9.96
CA ARG A 165 -30.01 -6.39 10.93
C ARG A 165 -29.23 -7.35 11.82
N SER A 166 -28.02 -7.73 11.43
CA SER A 166 -27.11 -8.58 12.23
C SER A 166 -26.23 -7.78 13.20
N LEU A 167 -26.19 -6.45 13.06
CA LEU A 167 -25.46 -5.58 13.98
C LEU A 167 -26.27 -5.40 15.27
N ASP A 168 -25.57 -5.42 16.43
CA ASP A 168 -26.18 -5.00 17.68
C ASP A 168 -26.43 -3.48 17.70
N SER A 169 -27.26 -3.02 18.67
CA SER A 169 -27.67 -1.63 18.76
C SER A 169 -26.49 -0.66 18.94
N GLU A 170 -25.44 -1.07 19.64
CA GLU A 170 -24.23 -0.26 19.85
C GLU A 170 -23.43 -0.13 18.56
N GLN A 171 -23.31 -1.20 17.79
CA GLN A 171 -22.66 -1.20 16.46
C GLN A 171 -23.44 -0.34 15.47
N GLN A 172 -24.77 -0.44 15.43
CA GLN A 172 -25.63 0.40 14.61
C GLN A 172 -25.47 1.89 14.99
N GLN A 173 -25.46 2.20 16.27
CA GLN A 173 -25.29 3.56 16.77
C GLN A 173 -23.90 4.14 16.43
N ARG A 174 -22.85 3.36 16.55
CA ARG A 174 -21.48 3.75 16.14
C ARG A 174 -21.39 4.11 14.66
N VAL A 175 -22.13 3.42 13.80
CA VAL A 175 -22.19 3.72 12.36
C VAL A 175 -22.91 5.03 12.10
N LEU A 176 -23.99 5.32 12.84
CA LEU A 176 -24.80 6.54 12.69
C LEU A 176 -24.11 7.78 13.26
N GLU A 177 -23.33 7.64 14.33
CA GLU A 177 -22.71 8.75 15.07
C GLU A 177 -21.34 9.17 14.52
N ARG A 178 -20.69 8.36 13.67
CA ARG A 178 -19.40 8.75 13.09
C ARG A 178 -19.53 9.90 12.12
N PRO A 179 -18.65 10.93 12.23
CA PRO A 179 -18.53 11.92 11.17
C PRO A 179 -18.23 11.20 9.86
N ARG A 180 -19.00 11.48 8.82
CA ARG A 180 -18.93 10.83 7.50
C ARG A 180 -17.67 11.27 6.77
N THR A 181 -16.52 10.74 7.19
CA THR A 181 -15.32 10.79 6.36
C THR A 181 -15.49 9.74 5.26
N LYS A 182 -15.38 10.16 4.01
CA LYS A 182 -15.48 9.29 2.84
C LYS A 182 -14.48 8.14 3.01
N ALA A 183 -14.94 6.91 3.19
CA ALA A 183 -14.06 5.77 3.30
C ALA A 183 -13.32 5.55 1.97
N THR A 184 -12.00 5.40 2.02
CA THR A 184 -11.16 5.09 0.87
C THR A 184 -10.26 3.91 1.18
N PHE A 185 -9.67 3.30 0.16
CA PHE A 185 -8.62 2.31 0.34
C PHE A 185 -7.37 2.92 0.97
N ASN A 186 -6.60 2.10 1.68
CA ASN A 186 -5.26 2.47 2.11
C ASN A 186 -4.26 2.14 1.00
N GLU A 187 -3.56 3.15 0.49
CA GLU A 187 -2.45 2.93 -0.42
C GLU A 187 -1.25 2.33 0.31
N GLN A 188 -0.71 1.25 -0.22
CA GLN A 188 0.48 0.59 0.32
C GLN A 188 1.72 1.38 -0.10
N GLN A 189 2.26 2.16 0.81
CA GLN A 189 3.48 2.96 0.60
C GLN A 189 4.77 2.17 0.84
N THR A 190 4.67 0.93 1.33
CA THR A 190 5.82 0.09 1.67
C THR A 190 5.88 -1.14 0.79
N THR A 191 7.08 -1.69 0.63
CA THR A 191 7.35 -2.90 -0.15
C THR A 191 6.81 -4.21 0.43
N ASN A 192 5.98 -4.17 1.47
CA ASN A 192 5.53 -5.38 2.18
C ASN A 192 4.42 -6.16 1.46
N ILE A 193 3.53 -5.46 0.73
CA ILE A 193 2.47 -6.08 -0.09
C ILE A 193 2.58 -5.47 -1.49
N GLU A 194 3.50 -5.98 -2.30
CA GLU A 194 3.86 -5.37 -3.58
C GLU A 194 2.94 -5.76 -4.72
N TRP A 195 2.30 -6.92 -4.60
CA TRP A 195 1.38 -7.48 -5.58
C TRP A 195 -0.02 -6.85 -5.55
N ALA A 196 -0.32 -6.03 -4.51
CA ALA A 196 -1.52 -5.22 -4.42
C ALA A 196 -1.17 -3.83 -3.89
N ARG A 197 -1.42 -2.79 -4.68
CA ARG A 197 -1.12 -1.41 -4.29
C ARG A 197 -2.05 -0.88 -3.19
N TRP A 198 -3.22 -1.47 -3.05
CA TRP A 198 -4.25 -1.05 -2.12
C TRP A 198 -4.55 -2.13 -1.09
N SER A 199 -4.95 -1.71 0.09
CA SER A 199 -5.60 -2.58 1.07
C SER A 199 -6.94 -2.02 1.52
N TRP A 200 -7.88 -2.92 1.75
CA TRP A 200 -9.22 -2.62 2.21
C TRP A 200 -9.61 -3.57 3.34
N ASN A 201 -9.95 -3.01 4.51
CA ASN A 201 -10.20 -3.75 5.73
C ASN A 201 -11.60 -3.47 6.31
N PRO A 202 -12.69 -3.94 5.67
CA PRO A 202 -14.04 -3.86 6.22
C PRO A 202 -14.22 -4.81 7.41
N VAL A 203 -13.37 -5.82 7.52
CA VAL A 203 -13.23 -6.67 8.71
C VAL A 203 -11.78 -6.60 9.19
N THR A 204 -11.59 -6.48 10.50
CA THR A 204 -10.28 -6.51 11.16
C THR A 204 -10.26 -7.56 12.26
N GLY A 205 -9.08 -7.98 12.68
CA GLY A 205 -8.93 -8.99 13.74
C GLY A 205 -8.97 -10.43 13.25
N CYS A 206 -8.19 -11.29 13.91
CA CYS A 206 -8.00 -12.68 13.51
C CYS A 206 -7.67 -13.55 14.72
N ARG A 207 -8.08 -14.84 14.70
CA ARG A 207 -7.85 -15.80 15.79
C ARG A 207 -6.89 -16.93 15.44
N HIS A 208 -6.17 -16.84 14.30
CA HIS A 208 -5.21 -17.90 13.90
C HIS A 208 -3.98 -18.01 14.79
N ASN A 209 -3.60 -16.93 15.45
CA ASN A 209 -2.41 -16.87 16.31
C ASN A 209 -1.08 -17.26 15.60
N CYS A 210 -0.89 -16.83 14.34
CA CYS A 210 0.34 -17.06 13.59
C CYS A 210 1.54 -16.36 14.27
N SER A 211 2.69 -17.04 14.38
CA SER A 211 3.91 -16.49 14.98
C SER A 211 4.50 -15.31 14.20
N PHE A 212 4.28 -15.27 12.89
CA PHE A 212 4.78 -14.23 11.98
C PHE A 212 3.71 -13.21 11.56
N CYS A 213 2.71 -12.93 12.41
CA CYS A 213 1.58 -12.08 12.05
C CYS A 213 1.86 -10.60 12.25
N TYR A 214 2.25 -9.88 11.18
CA TYR A 214 2.43 -8.43 11.21
C TYR A 214 1.16 -7.65 11.59
N ALA A 215 -0.01 -8.17 11.22
CA ALA A 215 -1.28 -7.49 11.46
C ALA A 215 -1.64 -7.42 12.95
N ARG A 216 -1.21 -8.39 13.75
CA ARG A 216 -1.40 -8.38 15.21
C ARG A 216 -0.60 -7.26 15.86
N ASP A 217 0.66 -7.07 15.45
CA ASP A 217 1.52 -6.01 15.98
C ASP A 217 0.97 -4.62 15.66
N ILE A 218 0.44 -4.45 14.42
CA ILE A 218 -0.23 -3.23 14.00
C ILE A 218 -1.49 -3.01 14.84
N ALA A 219 -2.33 -4.03 15.00
CA ALA A 219 -3.58 -3.92 15.74
C ALA A 219 -3.35 -3.58 17.22
N ALA A 220 -2.33 -4.18 17.85
CA ALA A 220 -1.97 -3.89 19.24
C ALA A 220 -1.57 -2.41 19.46
N ARG A 221 -1.05 -1.74 18.41
CA ARG A 221 -0.61 -0.33 18.50
C ARG A 221 -1.71 0.66 18.16
N PHE A 222 -2.64 0.32 17.26
CA PHE A 222 -3.52 1.30 16.62
C PHE A 222 -5.01 1.00 16.80
N TYR A 223 -5.41 -0.19 17.25
CA TYR A 223 -6.81 -0.54 17.40
C TYR A 223 -7.20 -0.66 18.88
N PRO A 224 -8.17 0.14 19.35
CA PRO A 224 -8.64 0.07 20.75
C PRO A 224 -9.14 -1.33 21.15
N GLN A 225 -9.77 -2.05 20.19
CA GLN A 225 -10.26 -3.42 20.37
C GLN A 225 -9.16 -4.48 20.23
N GLY A 226 -7.89 -4.08 20.02
CA GLY A 226 -6.79 -5.00 19.73
C GLY A 226 -7.02 -5.80 18.44
N PHE A 227 -6.79 -7.13 18.48
CA PHE A 227 -6.92 -8.00 17.32
C PHE A 227 -8.19 -8.88 17.36
N VAL A 228 -9.24 -8.41 18.05
CA VAL A 228 -10.55 -9.05 18.09
C VAL A 228 -11.26 -8.88 16.74
N PRO A 229 -11.85 -9.94 16.16
CA PRO A 229 -12.63 -9.84 14.93
C PRO A 229 -13.73 -8.79 15.05
N THR A 230 -13.68 -7.78 14.19
CA THR A 230 -14.56 -6.61 14.23
C THR A 230 -14.99 -6.25 12.81
N PHE A 231 -16.29 -6.07 12.60
CA PHE A 231 -16.86 -5.58 11.37
C PHE A 231 -16.93 -4.05 11.37
N LEU A 232 -16.57 -3.43 10.26
CA LEU A 232 -16.51 -2.00 10.05
C LEU A 232 -17.36 -1.63 8.81
N PRO A 233 -18.68 -1.66 8.94
CA PRO A 233 -19.61 -1.49 7.82
C PRO A 233 -19.44 -0.15 7.09
N GLU A 234 -18.98 0.88 7.80
CA GLU A 234 -18.67 2.19 7.21
C GLU A 234 -17.56 2.14 6.15
N ARG A 235 -16.79 1.05 6.10
CA ARG A 235 -15.75 0.84 5.08
C ARG A 235 -16.23 0.13 3.82
N LEU A 236 -17.47 -0.35 3.80
CA LEU A 236 -18.01 -1.05 2.63
C LEU A 236 -18.14 -0.15 1.39
N ASP A 237 -18.21 1.16 1.58
CA ASP A 237 -18.30 2.12 0.50
C ASP A 237 -16.94 2.47 -0.15
N ALA A 238 -15.82 2.11 0.49
CA ALA A 238 -14.48 2.44 0.02
C ALA A 238 -14.18 2.01 -1.44
N PRO A 239 -14.63 0.83 -1.92
CA PRO A 239 -14.42 0.43 -3.31
C PRO A 239 -15.02 1.39 -4.34
N ARG A 240 -16.16 1.98 -4.01
CA ARG A 240 -16.88 2.91 -4.89
C ARG A 240 -16.30 4.32 -4.82
N THR A 241 -15.80 4.72 -3.67
CA THR A 241 -15.32 6.10 -3.41
C THR A 241 -13.84 6.29 -3.73
N THR A 242 -13.05 5.22 -3.81
CA THR A 242 -11.65 5.30 -4.22
C THR A 242 -11.56 5.37 -5.74
N ARG A 243 -10.80 6.34 -6.24
CA ARG A 243 -10.58 6.51 -7.69
C ARG A 243 -9.50 5.53 -8.16
N VAL A 244 -9.74 4.86 -9.29
CA VAL A 244 -8.72 4.06 -9.98
C VAL A 244 -7.69 5.02 -10.59
N PRO A 245 -6.40 4.92 -10.27
CA PRO A 245 -5.39 5.80 -10.83
C PRO A 245 -5.11 5.45 -12.30
N ALA A 246 -4.72 6.43 -13.11
CA ALA A 246 -4.44 6.24 -14.54
C ALA A 246 -3.35 5.18 -14.81
N ILE A 247 -2.35 5.09 -13.94
CA ILE A 247 -1.28 4.08 -14.02
C ILE A 247 -1.79 2.62 -13.97
N ALA A 248 -2.99 2.39 -13.44
CA ALA A 248 -3.61 1.06 -13.40
C ALA A 248 -3.87 0.47 -14.79
N ALA A 249 -3.82 1.29 -15.84
CA ALA A 249 -3.91 0.83 -17.24
C ALA A 249 -2.65 0.10 -17.71
N SER A 250 -1.49 0.45 -17.16
CA SER A 250 -0.19 -0.14 -17.50
C SER A 250 0.39 -1.05 -16.41
N ASP A 251 -0.03 -0.85 -15.16
CA ASP A 251 0.39 -1.66 -14.02
C ASP A 251 -0.84 -2.17 -13.25
N ILE A 252 -1.11 -3.46 -13.41
CA ILE A 252 -2.26 -4.12 -12.78
C ILE A 252 -2.17 -4.10 -11.24
N GLY A 253 -0.99 -4.00 -10.66
CA GLY A 253 -0.79 -3.87 -9.21
C GLY A 253 -1.56 -2.68 -8.63
N TYR A 254 -1.73 -1.60 -9.40
CA TYR A 254 -2.54 -0.44 -9.04
C TYR A 254 -4.06 -0.65 -9.17
N LYS A 255 -4.49 -1.77 -9.74
CA LYS A 255 -5.89 -2.21 -9.79
C LYS A 255 -6.20 -3.24 -8.69
N ASN A 256 -5.16 -3.82 -8.09
CA ASN A 256 -5.26 -4.88 -7.11
C ASN A 256 -5.47 -4.32 -5.70
N VAL A 257 -6.48 -4.84 -5.01
CA VAL A 257 -6.86 -4.47 -3.64
C VAL A 257 -6.77 -5.70 -2.75
N PHE A 258 -5.83 -5.71 -1.80
CA PHE A 258 -5.78 -6.77 -0.80
C PHE A 258 -6.91 -6.60 0.22
N THR A 259 -7.87 -7.48 0.16
CA THR A 259 -9.06 -7.43 1.00
C THR A 259 -8.79 -8.12 2.34
N CYS A 260 -9.06 -7.41 3.44
CA CYS A 260 -8.87 -7.87 4.81
C CYS A 260 -7.42 -8.26 5.13
N SER A 261 -6.44 -7.40 4.73
CA SER A 261 -5.03 -7.57 5.12
C SER A 261 -4.82 -7.60 6.65
N MET A 262 -5.79 -7.10 7.43
CA MET A 262 -5.80 -7.06 8.89
C MET A 262 -6.73 -8.12 9.51
N ALA A 263 -7.19 -9.11 8.74
CA ALA A 263 -8.06 -10.19 9.20
C ALA A 263 -7.90 -11.45 8.33
N ASP A 264 -8.47 -12.57 8.76
CA ASP A 264 -8.86 -13.65 7.87
C ASP A 264 -10.39 -13.60 7.73
N LEU A 265 -10.87 -13.07 6.60
CA LEU A 265 -12.30 -12.88 6.32
C LEU A 265 -13.07 -14.22 6.35
N PHE A 266 -12.43 -15.31 5.92
CA PHE A 266 -13.04 -16.65 5.91
C PHE A 266 -12.73 -17.45 7.18
N GLY A 267 -12.22 -16.79 8.22
CA GLY A 267 -12.05 -17.40 9.55
C GLY A 267 -13.38 -17.91 10.09
N LYS A 268 -13.38 -19.06 10.77
CA LYS A 268 -14.60 -19.72 11.32
C LYS A 268 -15.41 -18.82 12.28
N TRP A 269 -14.75 -17.79 12.83
CA TRP A 269 -15.32 -16.81 13.75
C TRP A 269 -15.96 -15.60 13.08
N VAL A 270 -15.85 -15.47 11.76
CA VAL A 270 -16.47 -14.37 11.02
C VAL A 270 -17.88 -14.78 10.61
N PRO A 271 -18.93 -14.03 10.98
CA PRO A 271 -20.30 -14.31 10.55
C PRO A 271 -20.44 -14.34 9.03
N ARG A 272 -21.34 -15.16 8.53
CA ARG A 272 -21.60 -15.30 7.09
C ARG A 272 -22.02 -13.99 6.47
N GLU A 273 -22.85 -13.24 7.16
CA GLU A 273 -23.43 -11.97 6.73
C GLU A 273 -22.36 -10.89 6.50
N TRP A 274 -21.24 -10.93 7.27
CA TRP A 274 -20.13 -10.00 7.07
C TRP A 274 -19.39 -10.31 5.76
N ILE A 275 -19.22 -11.61 5.45
CA ILE A 275 -18.57 -12.05 4.21
C ILE A 275 -19.43 -11.66 3.01
N GLU A 276 -20.74 -11.92 3.07
CA GLU A 276 -21.69 -11.59 2.00
C GLU A 276 -21.72 -10.08 1.74
N ALA A 277 -21.78 -9.23 2.76
CA ALA A 277 -21.72 -7.78 2.62
C ALA A 277 -20.43 -7.28 1.95
N VAL A 278 -19.29 -7.93 2.25
CA VAL A 278 -18.01 -7.63 1.59
C VAL A 278 -18.06 -8.05 0.12
N LEU A 279 -18.60 -9.24 -0.20
CA LEU A 279 -18.71 -9.74 -1.57
C LEU A 279 -19.70 -8.88 -2.41
N ASP A 280 -20.79 -8.41 -1.81
CA ASP A 280 -21.73 -7.48 -2.47
C ASP A 280 -21.02 -6.16 -2.85
N SER A 281 -20.21 -5.61 -1.96
CA SER A 281 -19.42 -4.42 -2.22
C SER A 281 -18.39 -4.64 -3.33
N VAL A 282 -17.80 -5.84 -3.41
CA VAL A 282 -16.88 -6.26 -4.48
C VAL A 282 -17.60 -6.35 -5.81
N ALA A 283 -18.78 -7.01 -5.85
CA ALA A 283 -19.59 -7.14 -7.06
C ALA A 283 -20.02 -5.78 -7.62
N ALA A 284 -20.31 -4.82 -6.73
CA ALA A 284 -20.70 -3.46 -7.09
C ALA A 284 -19.52 -2.59 -7.59
N SER A 285 -18.29 -3.12 -7.61
CA SER A 285 -17.08 -2.35 -7.92
C SER A 285 -16.16 -3.05 -8.94
N PRO A 286 -16.65 -3.31 -10.17
CA PRO A 286 -15.93 -4.13 -11.18
C PRO A 286 -14.66 -3.48 -11.73
N GLN A 287 -14.41 -2.20 -11.42
CA GLN A 287 -13.21 -1.48 -11.81
C GLN A 287 -11.94 -1.93 -11.06
N TRP A 288 -12.07 -2.69 -9.96
CA TRP A 288 -11.00 -3.19 -9.12
C TRP A 288 -10.87 -4.72 -9.19
N ASN A 289 -9.69 -5.25 -8.91
CA ASN A 289 -9.47 -6.66 -8.61
C ASN A 289 -9.33 -6.83 -7.10
N PHE A 290 -10.18 -7.62 -6.48
CA PHE A 290 -10.15 -7.85 -5.04
C PHE A 290 -9.47 -9.17 -4.72
N LEU A 291 -8.35 -9.11 -4.01
CA LEU A 291 -7.54 -10.26 -3.67
C LEU A 291 -7.86 -10.71 -2.25
N PHE A 292 -8.43 -11.90 -2.14
CA PHE A 292 -8.76 -12.55 -0.87
C PHE A 292 -7.72 -13.59 -0.52
N LEU A 293 -7.38 -13.67 0.77
CA LEU A 293 -6.44 -14.66 1.28
C LEU A 293 -6.95 -15.26 2.60
N THR A 294 -6.91 -16.57 2.73
CA THR A 294 -7.35 -17.28 3.95
C THR A 294 -6.45 -18.44 4.29
N LYS A 295 -6.46 -18.83 5.55
CA LYS A 295 -5.93 -20.12 6.05
C LYS A 295 -7.04 -21.18 6.26
N PHE A 296 -8.31 -20.83 5.94
CA PHE A 296 -9.47 -21.74 5.92
C PHE A 296 -10.08 -21.88 4.53
N PRO A 297 -9.37 -22.47 3.57
CA PRO A 297 -9.81 -22.54 2.18
C PRO A 297 -11.15 -23.28 1.98
N GLN A 298 -11.50 -24.23 2.86
CA GLN A 298 -12.76 -24.96 2.76
C GLN A 298 -13.97 -24.05 2.85
N ARG A 299 -13.88 -22.98 3.64
CA ARG A 299 -14.99 -22.05 3.82
C ARG A 299 -15.25 -21.20 2.57
N MET A 300 -14.24 -21.00 1.73
CA MET A 300 -14.43 -20.30 0.46
C MET A 300 -15.39 -21.05 -0.48
N ALA A 301 -15.46 -22.36 -0.41
CA ALA A 301 -16.38 -23.17 -1.21
C ALA A 301 -17.87 -22.98 -0.86
N GLU A 302 -18.18 -22.26 0.24
CA GLU A 302 -19.55 -21.94 0.66
C GLU A 302 -20.10 -20.67 0.01
N PHE A 303 -19.28 -19.94 -0.75
CA PHE A 303 -19.63 -18.63 -1.35
C PHE A 303 -19.44 -18.62 -2.84
N ASP A 304 -20.26 -17.82 -3.53
CA ASP A 304 -20.08 -17.47 -4.92
C ASP A 304 -19.27 -16.17 -5.01
N PHE A 305 -18.23 -16.16 -5.83
CA PHE A 305 -17.33 -15.03 -5.97
C PHE A 305 -17.64 -14.22 -7.23
N PRO A 306 -17.68 -12.87 -7.14
CA PRO A 306 -17.78 -12.01 -8.32
C PRO A 306 -16.59 -12.16 -9.27
N ASP A 307 -16.76 -11.78 -10.54
CA ASP A 307 -15.75 -11.92 -11.59
C ASP A 307 -14.46 -11.12 -11.34
N ASN A 308 -14.51 -10.13 -10.47
CA ASN A 308 -13.36 -9.32 -10.05
C ASN A 308 -12.74 -9.77 -8.72
N ALA A 309 -13.14 -10.95 -8.20
CA ALA A 309 -12.56 -11.54 -7.00
C ALA A 309 -11.47 -12.56 -7.37
N TRP A 310 -10.27 -12.35 -6.87
CA TRP A 310 -9.15 -13.29 -6.91
C TRP A 310 -9.03 -13.96 -5.55
N VAL A 311 -9.26 -15.25 -5.50
CA VAL A 311 -9.33 -15.98 -4.23
C VAL A 311 -8.10 -16.86 -4.03
N GLY A 312 -7.53 -16.78 -2.83
CA GLY A 312 -6.29 -17.49 -2.51
C GLY A 312 -6.24 -18.08 -1.12
N THR A 313 -5.28 -18.97 -0.94
CA THR A 313 -4.98 -19.54 0.38
C THR A 313 -3.48 -19.56 0.63
N THR A 314 -3.11 -19.45 1.91
CA THR A 314 -1.71 -19.58 2.33
C THR A 314 -1.30 -21.04 2.39
N VAL A 315 -0.20 -21.38 1.73
CA VAL A 315 0.47 -22.68 1.83
C VAL A 315 1.94 -22.42 2.17
N ASP A 316 2.21 -22.33 3.46
CA ASP A 316 3.53 -22.07 4.04
C ASP A 316 4.29 -23.37 4.37
N ALA A 317 3.61 -24.52 4.33
CA ALA A 317 4.14 -25.85 4.65
C ALA A 317 3.43 -26.96 3.87
N GLN A 318 4.13 -28.06 3.61
CA GLN A 318 3.61 -29.22 2.84
C GLN A 318 2.30 -29.77 3.41
N ALA A 319 2.13 -29.75 4.71
CA ALA A 319 0.90 -30.22 5.37
C ALA A 319 -0.36 -29.46 4.95
N ARG A 320 -0.23 -28.24 4.36
CA ARG A 320 -1.36 -27.44 3.88
C ARG A 320 -1.74 -27.69 2.42
N VAL A 321 -0.85 -28.28 1.63
CA VAL A 321 -1.05 -28.51 0.20
C VAL A 321 -2.33 -29.28 -0.07
N LYS A 322 -2.47 -30.48 0.49
CA LYS A 322 -3.65 -31.33 0.27
C LYS A 322 -4.97 -30.65 0.66
N ASN A 323 -4.94 -29.85 1.72
CA ASN A 323 -6.11 -29.08 2.16
C ASN A 323 -6.49 -28.00 1.16
N ALA A 324 -5.49 -27.25 0.66
CA ALA A 324 -5.67 -26.22 -0.37
C ALA A 324 -6.25 -26.84 -1.66
N GLU A 325 -5.66 -27.90 -2.17
CA GLU A 325 -6.10 -28.58 -3.39
C GLU A 325 -7.53 -29.12 -3.25
N THR A 326 -7.83 -29.78 -2.14
CA THR A 326 -9.17 -30.34 -1.88
C THR A 326 -10.26 -29.25 -1.82
N ALA A 327 -9.94 -28.11 -1.20
CA ALA A 327 -10.86 -27.00 -1.10
C ALA A 327 -11.04 -26.29 -2.47
N PHE A 328 -9.95 -25.99 -3.14
CA PHE A 328 -9.96 -25.23 -4.40
C PHE A 328 -10.48 -26.02 -5.60
N ALA A 329 -10.55 -27.35 -5.51
CA ALA A 329 -11.32 -28.15 -6.46
C ALA A 329 -12.82 -27.82 -6.46
N LYS A 330 -13.35 -27.26 -5.35
CA LYS A 330 -14.76 -26.89 -5.20
C LYS A 330 -15.01 -25.39 -5.31
N VAL A 331 -13.99 -24.55 -5.10
CA VAL A 331 -14.09 -23.09 -5.20
C VAL A 331 -14.26 -22.68 -6.66
N ARG A 332 -15.25 -21.79 -6.92
CA ARG A 332 -15.48 -21.18 -8.23
C ARG A 332 -15.06 -19.72 -8.16
N ALA A 333 -14.05 -19.36 -8.91
CA ALA A 333 -13.56 -17.98 -9.02
C ALA A 333 -12.72 -17.83 -10.31
N PRO A 334 -12.66 -16.63 -10.90
CA PRO A 334 -11.93 -16.39 -12.14
C PRO A 334 -10.42 -16.53 -11.97
N VAL A 335 -9.89 -16.17 -10.82
CA VAL A 335 -8.48 -16.34 -10.46
C VAL A 335 -8.37 -17.01 -9.09
N LYS A 336 -7.67 -18.14 -9.08
CA LYS A 336 -7.32 -18.89 -7.88
C LYS A 336 -5.82 -18.80 -7.65
N TRP A 337 -5.38 -18.47 -6.43
CA TRP A 337 -3.98 -18.22 -6.18
C TRP A 337 -3.46 -18.79 -4.85
N LEU A 338 -2.14 -18.97 -4.79
CA LEU A 338 -1.45 -19.44 -3.60
C LEU A 338 -0.52 -18.34 -3.07
N SER A 339 -0.56 -18.11 -1.77
CA SER A 339 0.47 -17.36 -1.06
C SER A 339 1.40 -18.35 -0.38
N LEU A 340 2.61 -18.46 -0.90
CA LEU A 340 3.72 -19.26 -0.36
C LEU A 340 4.61 -18.32 0.46
N GLU A 341 4.00 -17.70 1.48
CA GLU A 341 4.63 -16.65 2.30
C GLU A 341 4.35 -16.84 3.79
N PRO A 342 5.41 -17.06 4.58
CA PRO A 342 6.76 -17.44 4.15
C PRO A 342 6.81 -18.88 3.63
N LEU A 343 7.69 -19.15 2.64
CA LEU A 343 7.94 -20.51 2.16
C LEU A 343 8.90 -21.20 3.15
N LEU A 344 8.34 -22.03 4.05
CA LEU A 344 9.07 -22.59 5.18
C LEU A 344 9.68 -23.98 4.93
N GLU A 345 9.25 -24.65 3.85
CA GLU A 345 9.74 -25.98 3.46
C GLU A 345 9.53 -26.22 1.96
N PRO A 346 10.22 -27.18 1.35
CA PRO A 346 9.98 -27.53 -0.04
C PRO A 346 8.54 -28.04 -0.19
N LEU A 347 7.85 -27.60 -1.24
CA LEU A 347 6.46 -27.94 -1.52
C LEU A 347 6.33 -28.79 -2.79
N ARG A 348 5.46 -29.78 -2.74
CA ARG A 348 5.05 -30.60 -3.88
C ARG A 348 3.53 -30.61 -3.97
N PHE A 349 3.03 -30.27 -5.16
CA PHE A 349 1.62 -30.20 -5.47
C PHE A 349 1.21 -31.39 -6.34
N GLU A 350 0.02 -31.94 -6.11
CA GLU A 350 -0.60 -32.95 -6.97
C GLU A 350 -1.57 -32.29 -7.97
N ARG A 351 -2.18 -31.16 -7.57
CA ARG A 351 -3.20 -30.44 -8.33
C ARG A 351 -2.90 -28.95 -8.42
N LEU A 352 -1.66 -28.57 -8.77
CA LEU A 352 -1.29 -27.18 -9.00
C LEU A 352 -2.05 -26.56 -10.19
N ASP A 353 -2.56 -27.38 -11.11
CA ASP A 353 -3.45 -27.00 -12.21
C ASP A 353 -4.72 -26.24 -11.78
N LEU A 354 -5.12 -26.36 -10.51
CA LEU A 354 -6.24 -25.61 -9.93
C LEU A 354 -5.95 -24.12 -9.73
N PHE A 355 -4.68 -23.71 -9.78
CA PHE A 355 -4.25 -22.37 -9.41
C PHE A 355 -3.65 -21.63 -10.60
N ASN A 356 -4.04 -20.36 -10.76
CA ASN A 356 -3.59 -19.49 -11.85
C ASN A 356 -2.34 -18.70 -11.49
N TRP A 357 -2.06 -18.54 -10.18
CA TRP A 357 -1.05 -17.63 -9.71
C TRP A 357 -0.44 -18.05 -8.36
N LEU A 358 0.88 -17.91 -8.25
CA LEU A 358 1.66 -18.21 -7.05
C LEU A 358 2.44 -16.96 -6.64
N VAL A 359 2.26 -16.52 -5.41
CA VAL A 359 3.07 -15.46 -4.79
C VAL A 359 4.04 -16.11 -3.82
N ILE A 360 5.34 -15.97 -4.08
CA ILE A 360 6.41 -16.60 -3.31
C ILE A 360 7.15 -15.53 -2.52
N GLY A 361 7.40 -15.78 -1.24
CA GLY A 361 8.13 -14.87 -0.38
C GLY A 361 8.78 -15.54 0.82
N GLY A 362 9.74 -14.83 1.40
CA GLY A 362 10.30 -15.11 2.71
C GLY A 362 9.54 -14.39 3.83
N ALA A 363 10.06 -14.45 5.05
CA ALA A 363 9.60 -13.61 6.15
C ALA A 363 10.48 -12.36 6.27
N SER A 364 9.85 -11.19 6.36
CA SER A 364 10.56 -9.96 6.70
C SER A 364 10.72 -9.86 8.22
N ALA A 365 11.87 -9.32 8.67
CA ALA A 365 12.10 -9.09 10.10
C ALA A 365 11.02 -8.19 10.72
N SER A 366 10.51 -8.60 11.87
CA SER A 366 9.63 -7.82 12.75
C SER A 366 10.08 -7.95 14.20
N THR A 367 9.33 -7.38 15.16
CA THR A 367 9.65 -7.52 16.59
C THR A 367 9.65 -8.98 17.04
N GLU A 368 8.74 -9.78 16.49
CA GLU A 368 8.51 -11.18 16.91
C GLU A 368 8.96 -12.19 15.86
N THR A 369 9.26 -11.75 14.63
CA THR A 369 9.59 -12.62 13.51
C THR A 369 11.00 -12.32 13.01
N PRO A 370 11.93 -13.28 13.05
CA PRO A 370 13.23 -13.14 12.40
C PRO A 370 13.09 -13.13 10.88
N GLU A 371 14.07 -12.55 10.21
CA GLU A 371 14.14 -12.60 8.76
C GLU A 371 14.39 -14.03 8.27
N TRP A 372 13.66 -14.43 7.23
CA TRP A 372 13.81 -15.74 6.62
C TRP A 372 13.78 -15.65 5.10
N HIS A 373 14.76 -16.27 4.47
CA HIS A 373 14.85 -16.42 3.02
C HIS A 373 14.80 -17.91 2.66
N PRO A 374 13.82 -18.37 1.88
CA PRO A 374 13.78 -19.75 1.43
C PRO A 374 14.96 -20.06 0.51
N PRO A 375 15.49 -21.30 0.53
CA PRO A 375 16.53 -21.74 -0.38
C PRO A 375 16.09 -21.60 -1.86
N LEU A 376 17.01 -21.19 -2.72
CA LEU A 376 16.72 -21.00 -4.16
C LEU A 376 16.24 -22.27 -4.84
N SER A 377 16.72 -23.43 -4.40
CA SER A 377 16.28 -24.72 -4.93
C SER A 377 14.78 -24.96 -4.72
N TRP A 378 14.22 -24.49 -3.59
CA TRP A 378 12.78 -24.60 -3.32
C TRP A 378 11.98 -23.68 -4.24
N ILE A 379 12.48 -22.47 -4.48
CA ILE A 379 11.86 -21.50 -5.39
C ILE A 379 11.87 -22.07 -6.82
N ALA A 380 13.03 -22.54 -7.28
CA ALA A 380 13.18 -23.14 -8.61
C ALA A 380 12.27 -24.37 -8.82
N ASP A 381 12.12 -25.22 -7.80
CA ASP A 381 11.19 -26.35 -7.82
C ASP A 381 9.74 -25.91 -7.99
N ILE A 382 9.32 -24.84 -7.29
CA ILE A 382 7.97 -24.28 -7.40
C ILE A 382 7.77 -23.64 -8.79
N GLU A 383 8.75 -22.91 -9.31
CA GLU A 383 8.71 -22.32 -10.65
C GLU A 383 8.57 -23.40 -11.75
N HIS A 384 9.28 -24.51 -11.57
CA HIS A 384 9.17 -25.65 -12.48
C HIS A 384 7.76 -26.24 -12.49
N GLN A 385 7.21 -26.55 -11.30
CA GLN A 385 5.83 -27.03 -11.15
C GLN A 385 4.80 -26.04 -11.71
N ALA A 386 5.00 -24.73 -11.50
CA ALA A 386 4.14 -23.68 -12.05
C ALA A 386 4.18 -23.63 -13.58
N ALA A 387 5.37 -23.78 -14.18
CA ALA A 387 5.56 -23.79 -15.62
C ALA A 387 4.86 -24.98 -16.29
N GLU A 388 4.89 -26.17 -15.67
CA GLU A 388 4.21 -27.37 -16.17
C GLU A 388 2.70 -27.19 -16.31
N VAL A 389 2.07 -26.41 -15.44
CA VAL A 389 0.62 -26.15 -15.46
C VAL A 389 0.24 -24.78 -16.03
N GLY A 390 1.21 -23.96 -16.44
CA GLY A 390 0.98 -22.61 -16.96
C GLY A 390 0.57 -21.56 -15.92
N ALA A 391 0.82 -21.82 -14.65
CA ALA A 391 0.54 -20.86 -13.56
C ALA A 391 1.55 -19.71 -13.57
N ARG A 392 1.09 -18.51 -13.26
CA ARG A 392 1.93 -17.30 -13.16
C ARG A 392 2.64 -17.25 -11.80
N VAL A 393 3.83 -16.66 -11.78
CA VAL A 393 4.66 -16.58 -10.57
C VAL A 393 5.01 -15.13 -10.26
N TYR A 394 4.87 -14.75 -8.99
CA TYR A 394 5.26 -13.45 -8.46
C TYR A 394 6.23 -13.64 -7.29
N HIS A 395 7.42 -13.06 -7.38
CA HIS A 395 8.38 -13.02 -6.30
C HIS A 395 8.29 -11.72 -5.54
N LYS A 396 8.20 -11.81 -4.22
CA LYS A 396 8.31 -10.62 -3.36
C LYS A 396 9.75 -10.11 -3.32
N THR A 397 9.91 -8.82 -2.98
CA THR A 397 11.22 -8.18 -2.91
C THR A 397 12.14 -8.76 -1.83
N ASN A 398 11.59 -9.46 -0.84
CA ASN A 398 12.38 -10.22 0.12
C ASN A 398 12.95 -11.54 -0.45
N LEU A 399 12.75 -11.81 -1.74
CA LEU A 399 13.48 -12.81 -2.50
C LEU A 399 14.48 -12.11 -3.42
N TYR A 400 15.62 -12.72 -3.65
CA TYR A 400 16.68 -12.17 -4.50
C TYR A 400 16.33 -12.20 -6.01
N GLN A 401 15.30 -12.93 -6.40
CA GLN A 401 14.79 -13.01 -7.76
C GLN A 401 13.61 -12.06 -7.96
N ARG A 402 13.38 -11.59 -9.21
CA ARG A 402 12.36 -10.56 -9.49
C ARG A 402 11.40 -10.97 -10.61
N ARG A 403 10.83 -12.15 -10.50
CA ARG A 403 9.73 -12.53 -11.40
C ARG A 403 8.44 -11.88 -10.89
N ARG A 404 7.73 -11.12 -11.75
CA ARG A 404 6.54 -10.36 -11.36
C ARG A 404 5.43 -10.53 -12.38
N GLU A 405 4.87 -11.71 -12.43
CA GLU A 405 3.80 -12.06 -13.35
C GLU A 405 2.44 -11.94 -12.66
N TYR A 406 1.43 -11.56 -13.44
CA TYR A 406 0.05 -11.53 -13.01
C TYR A 406 -0.84 -12.35 -13.92
N PRO A 407 -1.94 -12.96 -13.41
CA PRO A 407 -2.94 -13.62 -14.25
C PRO A 407 -3.57 -12.66 -15.25
N GLY A 408 -3.85 -13.14 -16.48
CA GLY A 408 -4.50 -12.34 -17.52
C GLY A 408 -3.63 -11.28 -18.19
N VAL A 409 -2.38 -11.12 -17.77
CA VAL A 409 -1.39 -10.22 -18.42
C VAL A 409 -0.47 -11.07 -19.29
N ALA A 410 -0.12 -10.57 -20.49
CA ALA A 410 0.87 -11.22 -21.33
C ALA A 410 2.19 -11.39 -20.55
N LEU A 411 2.87 -12.53 -20.74
CA LEU A 411 4.20 -12.74 -20.15
C LEU A 411 5.10 -11.58 -20.57
N GLN A 412 5.57 -10.79 -19.61
CA GLN A 412 6.77 -10.02 -19.83
C GLN A 412 7.87 -11.04 -20.04
N SER A 413 8.61 -10.93 -21.17
CA SER A 413 9.77 -11.77 -21.45
C SER A 413 10.58 -11.88 -20.17
N ALA A 414 10.88 -13.13 -19.76
CA ALA A 414 11.72 -13.38 -18.60
C ALA A 414 12.92 -12.42 -18.71
N LEU A 415 13.09 -11.53 -17.74
CA LEU A 415 14.30 -10.75 -17.65
C LEU A 415 15.40 -11.80 -17.57
N ASP A 416 16.26 -11.83 -18.58
CA ASP A 416 17.44 -12.68 -18.59
C ASP A 416 18.22 -12.37 -17.30
N ILE A 417 18.10 -13.25 -16.32
CA ILE A 417 18.91 -13.19 -15.12
C ILE A 417 20.30 -13.61 -15.61
N PRO A 418 21.30 -12.73 -15.56
CA PRO A 418 22.63 -13.10 -16.00
C PRO A 418 23.08 -14.36 -15.29
N ALA A 419 23.62 -15.34 -16.06
CA ALA A 419 24.05 -16.66 -15.55
C ALA A 419 25.01 -16.55 -14.35
N GLU A 420 25.76 -15.47 -14.24
CA GLU A 420 26.65 -15.13 -13.13
C GLU A 420 25.90 -14.96 -11.79
N PHE A 421 24.63 -14.54 -11.77
CA PHE A 421 23.83 -14.48 -10.54
C PHE A 421 23.38 -15.86 -10.05
N HIS A 422 23.18 -16.83 -10.95
CA HIS A 422 22.87 -18.20 -10.56
C HIS A 422 24.01 -18.87 -9.78
N MET A 423 25.27 -18.58 -10.10
CA MET A 423 26.41 -19.23 -9.49
C MET A 423 26.73 -18.73 -8.06
N GLN A 424 26.53 -17.45 -7.77
CA GLN A 424 26.78 -16.89 -6.44
C GLN A 424 25.81 -17.42 -5.38
N TYR A 425 24.61 -17.81 -5.77
CA TYR A 425 23.56 -18.29 -4.87
C TYR A 425 23.68 -19.79 -4.57
N LEU A 426 24.09 -20.60 -5.55
CA LEU A 426 24.35 -22.03 -5.33
C LEU A 426 25.47 -22.28 -4.30
N GLN A 427 26.40 -21.34 -4.14
CA GLN A 427 27.47 -21.43 -3.13
C GLN A 427 27.00 -21.06 -1.71
N ARG A 428 25.94 -20.24 -1.54
CA ARG A 428 25.38 -19.88 -0.23
C ARG A 428 24.47 -20.97 0.35
N ASP A 429 23.71 -21.70 -0.47
CA ASP A 429 22.83 -22.80 -0.04
C ASP A 429 23.58 -23.97 0.61
N VAL A 430 24.91 -24.04 0.46
CA VAL A 430 25.75 -25.09 1.04
C VAL A 430 26.07 -24.83 2.52
N LEU A 431 25.91 -23.61 3.02
CA LEU A 431 26.50 -23.23 4.32
C LEU A 431 25.53 -23.19 5.52
N GLU A 432 24.19 -23.10 5.34
CA GLU A 432 23.30 -23.19 6.52
C GLU A 432 21.84 -23.64 6.21
N PRO A 433 21.42 -24.85 6.55
CA PRO A 433 20.08 -25.18 6.11
C PRO A 433 19.08 -25.71 7.12
N ARG A 434 19.34 -25.96 8.37
CA ARG A 434 18.43 -26.86 9.10
C ARG A 434 17.85 -26.43 10.44
N SER A 435 18.30 -25.39 11.09
CA SER A 435 17.84 -25.01 12.43
C SER A 435 16.57 -24.14 12.42
N TYR A 436 16.47 -23.22 11.47
CA TYR A 436 15.46 -22.16 11.46
C TYR A 436 14.03 -22.61 11.17
N ALA A 437 13.83 -23.55 10.24
CA ALA A 437 12.51 -24.05 9.91
C ALA A 437 11.84 -24.82 11.07
N ARG A 438 12.59 -25.29 12.05
CA ARG A 438 12.06 -25.96 13.24
C ARG A 438 11.55 -24.98 14.29
N GLU A 439 12.20 -23.84 14.47
CA GLU A 439 11.79 -22.84 15.48
C GLU A 439 10.54 -22.07 15.08
N MET A 440 10.28 -21.90 13.79
CA MET A 440 9.07 -21.25 13.28
C MET A 440 7.82 -22.15 13.30
N LYS A 441 7.96 -23.46 13.54
CA LYS A 441 6.83 -24.41 13.63
C LYS A 441 6.27 -24.57 15.03
N GLN A 442 6.94 -24.07 16.08
CA GLN A 442 6.46 -24.02 17.46
C GLN A 442 5.73 -22.70 17.75
#